data_fd8d7336f6715fa2b6ef702dc57bcb2b
#
_entry.id   fd8d7336f6715fa2b6ef702dc57bcb2b
#
_cell.length_a   1.000
_cell.length_b   1.000
_cell.length_c   1.000
_cell.angle_alpha   90.00
_cell.angle_beta   90.00
_cell.angle_gamma   90.00
#
_symmetry.space_group_name_H-M   'P 1'
#
loop_
_entity.id
_entity.type
_entity.pdbx_description
1 polymer ?
#
loop_
_entity_poly.entity_id
_entity_poly.type
_entity_poly.pdbx_seq_one_letter_code
_entity_poly.pdbx_strand_id
1 'polypeptide(L)'
;QKVGGLSTFFWQIDFPSLNFRLPFWVIWEDQIQGMLYWSTVHWSDPVRDVWTDPAFRNRYNGEGYFFYPGTEAGIAGPVASIRLKVLREGIEDLAYLKLLDQLGEREFVTTQAAKIASSWWKWNDDPQQVYLIRAALAQKIMEKQGKSEAT
;
A
#
# COMPACT_ATOMS: atom_id res chain seq x y z
N GLN A 1 -13.03 -4.67 -7.82
CA GLN A 1 -13.69 -4.54 -9.14
C GLN A 1 -13.12 -5.59 -10.08
N LYS A 2 -13.97 -6.28 -10.83
CA LYS A 2 -13.52 -7.29 -11.79
C LYS A 2 -13.22 -6.60 -13.12
N VAL A 3 -11.99 -6.71 -13.59
CA VAL A 3 -11.63 -6.33 -14.96
C VAL A 3 -11.30 -7.63 -15.71
N GLY A 4 -12.09 -7.98 -16.72
CA GLY A 4 -11.88 -9.18 -17.50
C GLY A 4 -11.96 -10.51 -16.73
N GLY A 5 -12.73 -10.56 -15.63
CA GLY A 5 -12.90 -11.78 -14.82
C GLY A 5 -11.83 -11.99 -13.75
N LEU A 6 -10.70 -11.27 -13.80
CA LEU A 6 -9.67 -11.24 -12.76
C LEU A 6 -9.70 -9.90 -12.05
N SER A 7 -9.72 -9.94 -10.71
CA SER A 7 -9.58 -8.77 -9.85
C SER A 7 -8.16 -8.75 -9.29
N THR A 8 -7.52 -7.59 -9.31
CA THR A 8 -6.22 -7.37 -8.68
C THR A 8 -6.17 -5.96 -8.12
N PHE A 9 -5.07 -5.58 -7.47
CA PHE A 9 -4.89 -4.23 -6.97
C PHE A 9 -4.50 -3.28 -8.11
N PHE A 10 -5.21 -2.14 -8.18
CA PHE A 10 -4.88 -1.06 -9.11
C PHE A 10 -4.59 0.21 -8.33
N TRP A 11 -3.57 0.97 -8.78
CA TRP A 11 -3.11 2.19 -8.11
C TRP A 11 -3.58 3.46 -8.83
N GLN A 12 -4.79 3.40 -9.36
CA GLN A 12 -5.46 4.51 -10.04
C GLN A 12 -6.45 5.21 -9.08
N ILE A 13 -6.79 6.44 -9.39
CA ILE A 13 -7.67 7.28 -8.54
C ILE A 13 -9.06 6.66 -8.36
N ASP A 14 -9.55 5.95 -9.37
CA ASP A 14 -10.90 5.38 -9.40
C ASP A 14 -11.08 4.16 -8.49
N PHE A 15 -10.01 3.64 -7.92
CA PHE A 15 -10.07 2.46 -7.07
C PHE A 15 -10.04 2.82 -5.57
N PRO A 16 -10.59 1.98 -4.70
CA PRO A 16 -10.54 2.17 -3.27
C PRO A 16 -9.11 2.40 -2.78
N SER A 17 -8.93 3.36 -1.86
CA SER A 17 -7.61 3.70 -1.32
C SER A 17 -6.88 2.50 -0.69
N LEU A 18 -7.63 1.54 -0.18
CA LEU A 18 -7.08 0.31 0.38
C LEU A 18 -6.22 -0.49 -0.63
N ASN A 19 -6.50 -0.36 -1.94
CA ASN A 19 -5.71 -0.99 -3.00
C ASN A 19 -4.23 -0.57 -3.01
N PHE A 20 -3.90 0.59 -2.43
CA PHE A 20 -2.51 1.05 -2.30
C PHE A 20 -1.78 0.38 -1.13
N ARG A 21 -2.51 -0.17 -0.19
CA ARG A 21 -2.00 -0.76 1.05
C ARG A 21 -1.91 -2.29 1.00
N LEU A 22 -2.92 -2.95 0.44
CA LEU A 22 -3.06 -4.40 0.44
C LEU A 22 -1.95 -5.17 -0.29
N PRO A 23 -1.33 -4.68 -1.38
CA PRO A 23 -0.25 -5.40 -2.05
C PRO A 23 0.90 -5.80 -1.13
N PHE A 24 1.19 -5.02 -0.09
CA PHE A 24 2.28 -5.28 0.85
C PHE A 24 2.02 -6.50 1.75
N TRP A 25 0.75 -6.84 1.98
CA TRP A 25 0.34 -8.05 2.69
C TRP A 25 0.55 -9.29 1.82
N VAL A 26 0.25 -9.18 0.51
CA VAL A 26 0.52 -10.27 -0.45
C VAL A 26 2.02 -10.42 -0.71
N ILE A 27 2.77 -9.33 -0.76
CA ILE A 27 4.25 -9.36 -0.83
C ILE A 27 4.83 -10.16 0.33
N TRP A 28 4.28 -10.02 1.53
CA TRP A 28 4.67 -10.85 2.67
C TRP A 28 4.32 -12.32 2.43
N GLU A 29 3.08 -12.61 2.05
CA GLU A 29 2.57 -13.98 1.87
C GLU A 29 3.36 -14.74 0.79
N ASP A 30 3.62 -14.09 -0.35
CA ASP A 30 4.35 -14.67 -1.48
C ASP A 30 5.89 -14.55 -1.34
N GLN A 31 6.40 -14.01 -0.23
CA GLN A 31 7.83 -13.81 0.04
C GLN A 31 8.56 -13.03 -1.06
N ILE A 32 7.89 -12.04 -1.63
CA ILE A 32 8.44 -11.18 -2.70
C ILE A 32 9.48 -10.23 -2.11
N GLN A 33 10.65 -10.16 -2.74
CA GLN A 33 11.80 -9.38 -2.25
C GLN A 33 11.72 -7.89 -2.57
N GLY A 34 10.95 -7.50 -3.58
CA GLY A 34 10.81 -6.10 -3.98
C GLY A 34 9.67 -5.89 -4.95
N MET A 35 9.24 -4.63 -5.05
CA MET A 35 8.22 -4.19 -5.97
C MET A 35 8.69 -2.90 -6.63
N LEU A 36 8.49 -2.81 -7.93
CA LEU A 36 8.76 -1.62 -8.71
C LEU A 36 7.46 -1.06 -9.26
N TYR A 37 7.24 0.23 -9.06
CA TYR A 37 6.25 0.98 -9.80
C TYR A 37 6.95 1.85 -10.84
N TRP A 38 6.46 1.83 -12.06
CA TRP A 38 7.18 2.33 -13.23
C TRP A 38 7.48 3.85 -13.22
N SER A 39 6.63 4.64 -12.55
CA SER A 39 6.86 6.07 -12.35
C SER A 39 6.04 6.62 -11.19
N THR A 40 6.53 7.68 -10.55
CA THR A 40 5.81 8.41 -9.48
C THR A 40 5.55 9.87 -9.82
N VAL A 41 6.09 10.35 -10.95
CA VAL A 41 6.05 11.75 -11.41
C VAL A 41 5.83 11.86 -12.92
N HIS A 42 5.10 10.91 -13.49
CA HIS A 42 4.87 10.90 -14.94
C HIS A 42 3.77 11.91 -15.31
N TRP A 43 4.19 13.12 -15.57
CA TRP A 43 3.38 14.21 -16.09
C TRP A 43 3.65 14.43 -17.59
N SER A 44 3.97 13.37 -18.30
CA SER A 44 4.72 13.31 -19.54
C SER A 44 4.00 13.84 -20.79
N ASP A 45 2.80 14.22 -20.66
CA ASP A 45 2.21 15.05 -21.69
C ASP A 45 2.38 16.51 -21.25
N PRO A 46 3.33 17.28 -21.81
CA PRO A 46 3.60 18.65 -21.36
C PRO A 46 2.40 19.59 -21.54
N VAL A 47 1.37 19.13 -22.22
CA VAL A 47 0.13 19.86 -22.48
C VAL A 47 -0.96 19.50 -21.49
N ARG A 48 -0.79 18.43 -20.70
CA ARG A 48 -1.82 17.93 -19.79
C ARG A 48 -1.62 18.44 -18.37
N ASP A 49 -2.61 19.16 -17.87
CA ASP A 49 -2.72 19.48 -16.46
C ASP A 49 -3.31 18.29 -15.70
N VAL A 50 -2.48 17.57 -14.95
CA VAL A 50 -2.88 16.38 -14.18
C VAL A 50 -3.81 16.69 -13.00
N TRP A 51 -4.01 17.97 -12.66
CA TRP A 51 -4.97 18.39 -11.66
C TRP A 51 -6.40 18.38 -12.19
N THR A 52 -6.58 18.74 -13.46
CA THR A 52 -7.89 18.82 -14.11
C THR A 52 -8.17 17.64 -15.03
N ASP A 53 -7.13 17.05 -15.63
CA ASP A 53 -7.22 15.86 -16.47
C ASP A 53 -6.24 14.77 -15.98
N PRO A 54 -6.68 13.90 -15.06
CA PRO A 54 -5.82 12.87 -14.47
C PRO A 54 -5.57 11.67 -15.40
N ALA A 55 -6.24 11.58 -16.55
CA ALA A 55 -6.26 10.37 -17.36
C ALA A 55 -4.95 10.12 -18.11
N PHE A 56 -4.23 9.06 -17.79
CA PHE A 56 -3.14 8.55 -18.60
C PHE A 56 -3.70 7.77 -19.79
N ARG A 57 -3.27 8.11 -21.02
CA ARG A 57 -3.77 7.52 -22.27
C ARG A 57 -5.30 7.52 -22.38
N ASN A 58 -5.95 8.59 -21.90
CA ASN A 58 -7.41 8.78 -21.90
C ASN A 58 -8.19 7.64 -21.19
N ARG A 59 -7.54 6.88 -20.29
CA ARG A 59 -8.15 5.68 -19.71
C ARG A 59 -7.81 5.42 -18.24
N TYR A 60 -6.61 5.75 -17.79
CA TYR A 60 -6.08 5.30 -16.49
C TYR A 60 -5.83 6.51 -15.59
N ASN A 61 -6.82 6.90 -14.78
CA ASN A 61 -6.73 8.09 -13.95
C ASN A 61 -5.65 7.96 -12.86
N GLY A 62 -4.70 8.89 -12.87
CA GLY A 62 -3.62 8.92 -11.89
C GLY A 62 -2.51 7.89 -12.08
N GLU A 63 -2.51 7.16 -13.22
CA GLU A 63 -1.48 6.19 -13.53
C GLU A 63 -0.12 6.87 -13.76
N GLY A 64 0.93 6.32 -13.14
CA GLY A 64 2.30 6.81 -13.30
C GLY A 64 2.66 8.01 -12.42
N TYR A 65 1.77 8.51 -11.55
CA TYR A 65 2.13 9.59 -10.64
C TYR A 65 1.47 9.49 -9.27
N PHE A 66 2.25 9.74 -8.23
CA PHE A 66 1.83 9.89 -6.84
C PHE A 66 2.12 11.30 -6.32
N PHE A 67 2.95 12.04 -7.05
CA PHE A 67 3.18 13.45 -6.83
C PHE A 67 2.50 14.26 -7.92
N TYR A 68 2.01 15.44 -7.56
CA TYR A 68 1.44 16.43 -8.47
C TYR A 68 2.39 17.61 -8.63
N PRO A 69 2.39 18.32 -9.76
CA PRO A 69 3.11 19.58 -9.89
C PRO A 69 2.62 20.57 -8.83
N GLY A 70 3.53 21.23 -8.14
CA GLY A 70 3.16 22.16 -7.06
C GLY A 70 2.78 23.55 -7.54
N THR A 71 3.12 23.91 -8.77
CA THR A 71 2.90 25.26 -9.35
C THR A 71 1.44 25.70 -9.24
N GLU A 72 0.53 24.81 -9.62
CA GLU A 72 -0.93 25.06 -9.59
C GLU A 72 -1.48 25.14 -8.16
N ALA A 73 -0.79 24.55 -7.21
CA ALA A 73 -1.11 24.63 -5.79
C ALA A 73 -0.39 25.77 -5.07
N GLY A 74 0.41 26.59 -5.79
CA GLY A 74 1.21 27.67 -5.19
C GLY A 74 2.34 27.16 -4.28
N ILE A 75 2.80 25.94 -4.47
CA ILE A 75 3.82 25.26 -3.65
C ILE A 75 5.09 25.07 -4.47
N ALA A 76 6.23 25.43 -3.90
CA ALA A 76 7.53 25.12 -4.52
C ALA A 76 7.84 23.63 -4.38
N GLY A 77 7.92 22.91 -5.53
CA GLY A 77 8.19 21.50 -5.59
C GLY A 77 6.94 20.63 -5.68
N PRO A 78 7.08 19.30 -5.65
CA PRO A 78 5.98 18.36 -5.86
C PRO A 78 5.06 18.26 -4.65
N VAL A 79 3.76 18.07 -4.91
CA VAL A 79 2.73 17.83 -3.90
C VAL A 79 2.44 16.33 -3.79
N ALA A 80 2.62 15.76 -2.63
CA ALA A 80 2.33 14.35 -2.37
C ALA A 80 0.81 14.08 -2.34
N SER A 81 0.35 13.11 -3.10
CA SER A 81 -1.05 12.68 -3.07
C SER A 81 -1.40 11.89 -1.80
N ILE A 82 -2.71 11.80 -1.50
CA ILE A 82 -3.21 10.88 -0.47
C ILE A 82 -2.85 9.41 -0.79
N ARG A 83 -2.81 9.06 -2.07
CA ARG A 83 -2.42 7.71 -2.53
C ARG A 83 -1.02 7.33 -2.06
N LEU A 84 -0.06 8.26 -2.15
CA LEU A 84 1.30 8.06 -1.65
C LEU A 84 1.31 7.86 -0.12
N LYS A 85 0.43 8.56 0.61
CA LYS A 85 0.33 8.39 2.07
C LYS A 85 -0.19 7.00 2.43
N VAL A 86 -1.20 6.50 1.72
CA VAL A 86 -1.75 5.16 1.94
C VAL A 86 -0.76 4.06 1.53
N LEU A 87 0.00 4.29 0.46
CA LEU A 87 1.08 3.37 0.04
C LEU A 87 2.16 3.26 1.13
N ARG A 88 2.55 4.38 1.75
CA ARG A 88 3.47 4.38 2.90
C ARG A 88 2.93 3.53 4.05
N GLU A 89 1.63 3.62 4.37
CA GLU A 89 1.01 2.77 5.41
C GLU A 89 1.17 1.27 5.09
N GLY A 90 1.07 0.90 3.80
CA GLY A 90 1.30 -0.49 3.37
C GLY A 90 2.75 -0.93 3.54
N ILE A 91 3.72 -0.06 3.26
CA ILE A 91 5.14 -0.33 3.51
C ILE A 91 5.40 -0.51 5.00
N GLU A 92 4.77 0.30 5.84
CA GLU A 92 4.86 0.17 7.30
C GLU A 92 4.21 -1.15 7.78
N ASP A 93 3.07 -1.56 7.22
CA ASP A 93 2.48 -2.87 7.53
C ASP A 93 3.45 -4.02 7.23
N LEU A 94 4.10 -3.97 6.06
CA LEU A 94 5.13 -4.97 5.71
C LEU A 94 6.29 -4.97 6.70
N ALA A 95 6.70 -3.80 7.21
CA ALA A 95 7.74 -3.70 8.23
C ALA A 95 7.32 -4.37 9.55
N TYR A 96 6.06 -4.22 9.98
CA TYR A 96 5.52 -4.93 11.15
C TYR A 96 5.55 -6.45 10.97
N LEU A 97 5.12 -6.94 9.79
CA LEU A 97 5.12 -8.36 9.47
C LEU A 97 6.54 -8.93 9.51
N LYS A 98 7.51 -8.25 8.86
CA LYS A 98 8.91 -8.66 8.85
C LYS A 98 9.56 -8.62 10.23
N LEU A 99 9.28 -7.59 11.02
CA LEU A 99 9.83 -7.49 12.38
C LEU A 99 9.35 -8.63 13.27
N LEU A 100 8.08 -8.98 13.23
CA LEU A 100 7.53 -10.09 13.99
C LEU A 100 8.09 -11.45 13.54
N ASP A 101 8.28 -11.64 12.24
CA ASP A 101 8.95 -12.84 11.72
C ASP A 101 10.38 -12.97 12.28
N GLN A 102 11.14 -11.88 12.29
CA GLN A 102 12.48 -11.84 12.89
C GLN A 102 12.48 -12.12 14.41
N LEU A 103 11.38 -11.75 15.10
CA LEU A 103 11.18 -12.06 16.51
C LEU A 103 10.67 -13.49 16.78
N GLY A 104 10.62 -14.33 15.75
CA GLY A 104 10.24 -15.74 15.84
C GLY A 104 8.72 -16.00 15.85
N GLU A 105 7.90 -15.01 15.46
CA GLU A 105 6.44 -15.08 15.48
C GLU A 105 5.82 -15.38 14.09
N ARG A 106 6.53 -16.12 13.25
CA ARG A 106 6.12 -16.38 11.85
C ARG A 106 4.71 -16.96 11.73
N GLU A 107 4.36 -17.92 12.55
CA GLU A 107 3.02 -18.54 12.51
C GLU A 107 1.92 -17.54 12.82
N PHE A 108 2.13 -16.71 13.85
CA PHE A 108 1.21 -15.61 14.18
C PHE A 108 1.06 -14.64 13.01
N VAL A 109 2.19 -14.18 12.43
CA VAL A 109 2.20 -13.25 11.31
C VAL A 109 1.44 -13.81 10.12
N THR A 110 1.74 -15.03 9.68
CA THR A 110 1.08 -15.69 8.55
C THR A 110 -0.43 -15.79 8.77
N THR A 111 -0.83 -16.18 9.99
CA THR A 111 -2.25 -16.25 10.36
C THR A 111 -2.95 -14.89 10.26
N GLN A 112 -2.28 -13.81 10.68
CA GLN A 112 -2.87 -12.46 10.59
C GLN A 112 -2.88 -11.94 9.16
N ALA A 113 -1.80 -12.12 8.40
CA ALA A 113 -1.71 -11.68 7.01
C ALA A 113 -2.78 -12.34 6.12
N ALA A 114 -3.00 -13.63 6.26
CA ALA A 114 -4.01 -14.37 5.51
C ALA A 114 -5.44 -13.86 5.72
N LYS A 115 -5.75 -13.22 6.86
CA LYS A 115 -7.06 -12.58 7.11
C LYS A 115 -7.27 -11.31 6.29
N ILE A 116 -6.18 -10.65 5.90
CA ILE A 116 -6.20 -9.41 5.12
C ILE A 116 -6.12 -9.72 3.64
N ALA A 117 -5.08 -10.41 3.18
CA ALA A 117 -4.93 -10.74 1.79
C ALA A 117 -4.19 -12.07 1.64
N SER A 118 -4.87 -13.08 1.12
CA SER A 118 -4.30 -14.41 0.91
C SER A 118 -3.77 -14.62 -0.52
N SER A 119 -3.99 -13.67 -1.43
CA SER A 119 -3.45 -13.66 -2.78
C SER A 119 -3.74 -12.34 -3.50
N TRP A 120 -3.16 -12.15 -4.68
CA TRP A 120 -3.41 -11.01 -5.58
C TRP A 120 -4.86 -10.90 -6.05
N TRP A 121 -5.69 -11.91 -5.82
CA TRP A 121 -7.09 -12.00 -6.26
C TRP A 121 -8.08 -12.20 -5.12
N LYS A 122 -7.59 -12.34 -3.87
CA LYS A 122 -8.44 -12.61 -2.71
C LYS A 122 -7.97 -11.82 -1.49
N TRP A 123 -8.74 -10.83 -1.12
CA TRP A 123 -8.47 -9.95 0.03
C TRP A 123 -9.75 -9.53 0.73
N ASN A 124 -9.60 -8.94 1.90
CA ASN A 124 -10.66 -8.34 2.68
C ASN A 124 -10.78 -6.84 2.34
N ASP A 125 -11.96 -6.39 1.95
CA ASP A 125 -12.24 -5.01 1.59
C ASP A 125 -12.59 -4.11 2.78
N ASP A 126 -12.67 -4.66 4.00
CA ASP A 126 -13.01 -3.89 5.20
C ASP A 126 -11.75 -3.21 5.78
N PRO A 127 -11.64 -1.86 5.70
CA PRO A 127 -10.52 -1.14 6.27
C PRO A 127 -10.36 -1.34 7.78
N GLN A 128 -11.44 -1.58 8.51
CA GLN A 128 -11.41 -1.80 9.96
C GLN A 128 -10.61 -3.06 10.30
N GLN A 129 -10.72 -4.10 9.49
CA GLN A 129 -9.96 -5.33 9.70
C GLN A 129 -8.45 -5.09 9.57
N VAL A 130 -8.03 -4.27 8.60
CA VAL A 130 -6.61 -3.90 8.44
C VAL A 130 -6.10 -3.17 9.68
N TYR A 131 -6.86 -2.20 10.21
CA TYR A 131 -6.48 -1.47 11.43
C TYR A 131 -6.45 -2.37 12.67
N LEU A 132 -7.42 -3.23 12.85
CA LEU A 132 -7.48 -4.17 13.98
C LEU A 132 -6.28 -5.13 13.95
N ILE A 133 -5.96 -5.67 12.79
CA ILE A 133 -4.84 -6.59 12.64
C ILE A 133 -3.52 -5.86 12.82
N ARG A 134 -3.34 -4.67 12.25
CA ARG A 134 -2.14 -3.85 12.52
C ARG A 134 -1.96 -3.57 14.01
N ALA A 135 -3.03 -3.25 14.73
CA ALA A 135 -2.97 -3.05 16.18
C ALA A 135 -2.52 -4.33 16.92
N ALA A 136 -3.03 -5.50 16.51
CA ALA A 136 -2.61 -6.78 17.06
C ALA A 136 -1.13 -7.10 16.79
N LEU A 137 -0.63 -6.78 15.57
CA LEU A 137 0.80 -6.90 15.26
C LEU A 137 1.65 -5.98 16.16
N ALA A 138 1.25 -4.71 16.32
CA ALA A 138 1.94 -3.73 17.17
C ALA A 138 2.01 -4.20 18.62
N GLN A 139 0.88 -4.66 19.16
CA GLN A 139 0.82 -5.19 20.52
C GLN A 139 1.77 -6.38 20.70
N LYS A 140 1.79 -7.30 19.74
CA LYS A 140 2.66 -8.48 19.78
C LYS A 140 4.15 -8.10 19.75
N ILE A 141 4.52 -7.07 18.98
CA ILE A 141 5.89 -6.52 18.97
C ILE A 141 6.26 -5.99 20.35
N MET A 142 5.41 -5.18 20.97
CA MET A 142 5.65 -4.62 22.31
C MET A 142 5.81 -5.72 23.36
N GLU A 143 4.98 -6.77 23.31
CA GLU A 143 5.09 -7.91 24.23
C GLU A 143 6.42 -8.65 24.08
N LYS A 144 6.95 -8.76 22.88
CA LYS A 144 8.23 -9.42 22.62
C LYS A 144 9.41 -8.56 23.06
N GLN A 145 9.38 -7.27 22.79
CA GLN A 145 10.43 -6.34 23.17
C GLN A 145 10.48 -6.15 24.70
N GLY A 146 9.33 -5.99 25.37
CA GLY A 146 9.28 -5.88 26.82
C GLY A 146 9.76 -7.13 27.57
N LYS A 147 9.69 -8.32 26.96
CA LYS A 147 10.27 -9.54 27.53
C LYS A 147 11.79 -9.62 27.35
N SER A 148 12.33 -8.97 26.31
CA SER A 148 13.77 -8.94 26.04
C SER A 148 14.53 -8.01 26.99
N GLU A 149 13.87 -6.99 27.54
CA GLU A 149 14.48 -6.06 28.52
C GLU A 149 14.43 -6.60 29.97
N ALA A 150 13.66 -7.66 30.21
CA ALA A 150 13.46 -8.25 31.54
C ALA A 150 14.35 -9.49 31.81
N THR A 151 15.25 -9.82 30.84
CA THR A 151 16.16 -10.96 30.92
C THR A 151 17.60 -10.50 30.87
#